data_1925078c8a8c2742a1da229a5beb1a10
#
_entry.id   1925078c8a8c2742a1da229a5beb1a10
#
_cell.length_a   1.000
_cell.length_b   1.000
_cell.length_c   1.000
_cell.angle_alpha   90.00
_cell.angle_beta   90.00
_cell.angle_gamma   90.00
#
_symmetry.space_group_name_H-M   'P 1'
#
loop_
_entity.id
_entity.type
_entity.pdbx_description
1 polymer ?
#
loop_
_entity_poly.entity_id
_entity_poly.type
_entity_poly.pdbx_seq_one_letter_code
_entity_poly.pdbx_strand_id
1 'polypeptide(L)'
;MSFSSPLVLLGLAVVPVLVAWYLSQQRRRARGAQAFVAPALTLSVAPRRPGWRRHAPMLVVAIAIAVLIVAAARPQRTVAVAVNGAAIMLTNDVSSSMTATDVSPSRLAAARQADQRFLAGVPGSAQVGVMKFARRPAVLQSPTTDHSATRGAIAQLQPGGGGTAIGDTINTALQVLTKLSPKGGKRTPSAIVLLSDGASNFGSDPLAAARQAKADHIPIYTIALGTANGTIPIKRGVQTVNAAVPVSSQELGQIASISGGRAFSAADSAKASAVYTHLATQLGHKKVKRELTAGFAGGGLVLLLLGSVLSLLWFGRLI
;
A
#
# COMPACT_ATOMS: atom_id res chain seq x y z
N MET A 1 -6.95 10.23 9.40
CA MET A 1 -7.64 9.25 10.27
C MET A 1 -9.08 9.15 9.80
N SER A 2 -9.64 7.96 9.72
CA SER A 2 -11.05 7.74 9.43
C SER A 2 -11.69 6.99 10.60
N PHE A 3 -13.00 7.12 10.77
CA PHE A 3 -13.74 6.42 11.81
C PHE A 3 -14.62 5.34 11.17
N SER A 4 -14.66 4.13 11.75
CA SER A 4 -15.55 3.07 11.27
C SER A 4 -17.02 3.36 11.59
N SER A 5 -17.27 4.01 12.73
CA SER A 5 -18.63 4.32 13.23
C SER A 5 -18.73 5.81 13.59
N PRO A 6 -18.79 6.73 12.59
CA PRO A 6 -18.73 8.17 12.85
C PRO A 6 -19.95 8.68 13.66
N LEU A 7 -21.12 8.03 13.57
CA LEU A 7 -22.32 8.40 14.32
C LEU A 7 -22.12 8.32 15.84
N VAL A 8 -21.21 7.48 16.32
CA VAL A 8 -20.89 7.38 17.75
C VAL A 8 -20.28 8.69 18.29
N LEU A 9 -19.63 9.49 17.43
CA LEU A 9 -19.10 10.80 17.82
C LEU A 9 -20.19 11.79 18.26
N LEU A 10 -21.46 11.59 17.87
CA LEU A 10 -22.59 12.36 18.41
C LEU A 10 -22.72 12.19 19.92
N GLY A 11 -22.24 11.07 20.46
CA GLY A 11 -22.15 10.85 21.91
C GLY A 11 -21.26 11.88 22.64
N LEU A 12 -20.36 12.58 21.95
CA LEU A 12 -19.59 13.68 22.54
C LEU A 12 -20.49 14.80 23.06
N ALA A 13 -21.71 14.96 22.55
CA ALA A 13 -22.69 15.90 23.06
C ALA A 13 -23.12 15.61 24.51
N VAL A 14 -22.94 14.37 24.98
CA VAL A 14 -23.20 13.97 26.36
C VAL A 14 -22.23 14.67 27.32
N VAL A 15 -20.99 14.93 26.90
CA VAL A 15 -19.96 15.52 27.76
C VAL A 15 -20.34 16.94 28.22
N PRO A 16 -20.71 17.90 27.35
CA PRO A 16 -21.13 19.23 27.79
C PRO A 16 -22.43 19.18 28.60
N VAL A 17 -23.36 18.25 28.34
CA VAL A 17 -24.56 18.05 29.13
C VAL A 17 -24.21 17.62 30.55
N LEU A 18 -23.31 16.68 30.73
CA LEU A 18 -22.83 16.27 32.07
C LEU A 18 -22.13 17.39 32.81
N VAL A 19 -21.29 18.16 32.10
CA VAL A 19 -20.60 19.32 32.69
C VAL A 19 -21.63 20.40 33.12
N ALA A 20 -22.61 20.72 32.28
CA ALA A 20 -23.66 21.68 32.58
C ALA A 20 -24.50 21.21 33.77
N TRP A 21 -24.89 19.95 33.81
CA TRP A 21 -25.61 19.34 34.92
C TRP A 21 -24.80 19.42 36.23
N TYR A 22 -23.52 19.08 36.21
CA TYR A 22 -22.61 19.17 37.33
C TYR A 22 -22.53 20.61 37.84
N LEU A 23 -22.34 21.62 36.97
CA LEU A 23 -22.28 23.01 37.32
C LEU A 23 -23.60 23.51 37.93
N SER A 24 -24.75 23.06 37.40
CA SER A 24 -26.08 23.40 37.93
C SER A 24 -26.27 22.84 39.34
N GLN A 25 -25.86 21.59 39.59
CA GLN A 25 -25.90 21.00 40.95
C GLN A 25 -25.01 21.75 41.95
N GLN A 26 -23.82 22.17 41.52
CA GLN A 26 -22.93 22.99 42.33
C GLN A 26 -23.56 24.34 42.71
N ARG A 27 -24.23 25.00 41.76
CA ARG A 27 -24.95 26.26 41.99
C ARG A 27 -26.13 26.08 42.94
N ARG A 28 -26.91 24.99 42.79
CA ARG A 28 -28.04 24.65 43.69
C ARG A 28 -27.54 24.40 45.11
N ARG A 29 -26.47 23.61 45.30
CA ARG A 29 -25.85 23.34 46.60
C ARG A 29 -25.32 24.65 47.27
N ALA A 30 -24.71 25.52 46.47
CA ALA A 30 -24.22 26.81 46.97
C ALA A 30 -25.36 27.72 47.45
N ARG A 31 -26.49 27.78 46.74
CA ARG A 31 -27.68 28.56 47.12
C ARG A 31 -28.34 27.96 48.36
N GLY A 32 -28.49 26.65 48.46
CA GLY A 32 -29.03 25.98 49.64
C GLY A 32 -28.20 26.23 50.91
N ALA A 33 -26.86 26.17 50.78
CA ALA A 33 -25.97 26.45 51.90
C ALA A 33 -26.09 27.91 52.41
N GLN A 34 -26.32 28.85 51.53
CA GLN A 34 -26.51 30.27 51.89
C GLN A 34 -27.84 30.54 52.61
N ALA A 35 -28.88 29.72 52.35
CA ALA A 35 -30.19 29.87 52.97
C ALA A 35 -30.27 29.40 54.45
N PHE A 36 -29.31 28.50 54.86
CA PHE A 36 -29.35 27.92 56.21
C PHE A 36 -28.28 28.44 57.18
N VAL A 37 -27.34 29.28 56.72
CA VAL A 37 -26.26 29.79 57.60
C VAL A 37 -26.51 31.24 57.98
N ALA A 38 -26.67 31.49 59.28
CA ALA A 38 -26.74 32.84 59.81
C ALA A 38 -25.46 33.66 59.48
N PRO A 39 -25.55 34.91 59.04
CA PRO A 39 -24.38 35.65 58.53
C PRO A 39 -23.18 35.72 59.48
N ALA A 40 -23.43 35.68 60.78
CA ALA A 40 -22.40 35.77 61.83
C ALA A 40 -21.53 34.50 61.99
N LEU A 41 -21.96 33.33 61.48
CA LEU A 41 -21.25 32.02 61.63
C LEU A 41 -20.53 31.56 60.38
N THR A 42 -20.64 32.31 59.29
CA THR A 42 -20.07 31.92 57.99
C THR A 42 -18.55 31.82 57.98
N LEU A 43 -17.84 32.59 58.74
CA LEU A 43 -16.38 32.65 58.81
C LEU A 43 -15.77 31.52 59.63
N SER A 44 -16.55 30.90 60.55
CA SER A 44 -16.05 29.89 61.48
C SER A 44 -16.35 28.45 61.05
N VAL A 45 -17.41 28.24 60.27
CA VAL A 45 -17.93 26.90 59.92
C VAL A 45 -17.69 26.52 58.45
N ALA A 46 -17.44 27.49 57.57
CA ALA A 46 -17.21 27.20 56.15
C ALA A 46 -15.78 26.69 55.95
N PRO A 47 -15.55 25.41 55.64
CA PRO A 47 -14.21 24.92 55.31
C PRO A 47 -13.69 25.69 54.10
N ARG A 48 -12.40 26.12 54.14
CA ARG A 48 -11.71 26.77 53.02
C ARG A 48 -11.89 25.92 51.78
N ARG A 49 -12.75 26.36 50.86
CA ARG A 49 -13.06 25.60 49.64
C ARG A 49 -11.83 25.54 48.76
N PRO A 50 -11.30 24.36 48.41
CA PRO A 50 -10.16 24.25 47.50
C PRO A 50 -10.63 24.72 46.11
N GLY A 51 -10.36 25.93 45.72
CA GLY A 51 -10.75 26.59 44.46
C GLY A 51 -10.93 25.66 43.26
N TRP A 52 -10.00 25.64 42.32
CA TRP A 52 -10.05 24.81 41.13
C TRP A 52 -9.97 23.28 41.41
N ARG A 53 -9.34 22.87 42.51
CA ARG A 53 -9.17 21.45 42.90
C ARG A 53 -10.50 20.68 42.98
N ARG A 54 -11.59 21.37 43.31
CA ARG A 54 -12.92 20.73 43.40
C ARG A 54 -13.48 20.32 42.03
N HIS A 55 -13.00 20.95 40.94
CA HIS A 55 -13.46 20.68 39.57
C HIS A 55 -12.54 19.74 38.84
N ALA A 56 -11.30 19.56 39.30
CA ALA A 56 -10.30 18.73 38.64
C ALA A 56 -10.70 17.24 38.43
N PRO A 57 -11.25 16.52 39.45
CA PRO A 57 -11.68 15.15 39.23
C PRO A 57 -12.77 15.04 38.17
N MET A 58 -13.77 15.91 38.19
CA MET A 58 -14.85 15.96 37.22
C MET A 58 -14.32 16.24 35.79
N LEU A 59 -13.37 17.15 35.68
CA LEU A 59 -12.75 17.46 34.39
C LEU A 59 -12.00 16.24 33.81
N VAL A 60 -11.26 15.53 34.67
CA VAL A 60 -10.56 14.30 34.27
C VAL A 60 -11.54 13.23 33.82
N VAL A 61 -12.65 13.03 34.56
CA VAL A 61 -13.70 12.08 34.20
C VAL A 61 -14.39 12.48 32.86
N ALA A 62 -14.68 13.77 32.67
CA ALA A 62 -15.28 14.26 31.44
C ALA A 62 -14.36 14.02 30.22
N ILE A 63 -13.05 14.24 30.37
CA ILE A 63 -12.05 13.92 29.35
C ILE A 63 -11.99 12.40 29.12
N ALA A 64 -12.01 11.59 30.17
CA ALA A 64 -12.01 10.15 30.06
C ALA A 64 -13.21 9.64 29.24
N ILE A 65 -14.41 10.14 29.53
CA ILE A 65 -15.63 9.81 28.79
C ILE A 65 -15.49 10.23 27.31
N ALA A 66 -14.98 11.43 27.03
CA ALA A 66 -14.76 11.89 25.66
C ALA A 66 -13.79 10.96 24.91
N VAL A 67 -12.68 10.54 25.53
CA VAL A 67 -11.70 9.61 24.95
C VAL A 67 -12.33 8.23 24.70
N LEU A 68 -13.17 7.74 25.61
CA LEU A 68 -13.89 6.47 25.45
C LEU A 68 -14.92 6.53 24.32
N ILE A 69 -15.62 7.65 24.15
CA ILE A 69 -16.54 7.84 23.01
C ILE A 69 -15.75 7.85 21.69
N VAL A 70 -14.58 8.51 21.65
CA VAL A 70 -13.69 8.45 20.48
C VAL A 70 -13.20 7.03 20.23
N ALA A 71 -12.86 6.27 21.28
CA ALA A 71 -12.50 4.85 21.16
C ALA A 71 -13.64 4.01 20.57
N ALA A 72 -14.88 4.23 21.04
CA ALA A 72 -16.07 3.55 20.54
C ALA A 72 -16.41 3.89 19.08
N ALA A 73 -15.99 5.07 18.59
CA ALA A 73 -16.09 5.44 17.17
C ALA A 73 -15.11 4.70 16.27
N ARG A 74 -14.22 3.84 16.83
CA ARG A 74 -13.23 3.00 16.15
C ARG A 74 -12.34 3.81 15.20
N PRO A 75 -11.44 4.64 15.74
CA PRO A 75 -10.49 5.38 14.92
C PRO A 75 -9.57 4.43 14.15
N GLN A 76 -9.43 4.65 12.84
CA GLN A 76 -8.63 3.84 11.95
C GLN A 76 -7.50 4.66 11.35
N ARG A 77 -6.32 4.06 11.26
CA ARG A 77 -5.19 4.58 10.52
C ARG A 77 -4.85 3.65 9.38
N THR A 78 -4.72 4.20 8.17
CA THR A 78 -4.22 3.44 7.04
C THR A 78 -2.72 3.27 7.19
N VAL A 79 -2.26 2.02 7.29
CA VAL A 79 -0.85 1.65 7.31
C VAL A 79 -0.55 0.78 6.11
N ALA A 80 0.62 0.99 5.50
CA ALA A 80 1.14 0.09 4.48
C ALA A 80 1.70 -1.14 5.20
N VAL A 81 1.16 -2.31 4.89
CA VAL A 81 1.64 -3.60 5.42
C VAL A 81 2.20 -4.38 4.25
N ALA A 82 3.36 -5.00 4.43
CA ALA A 82 3.93 -5.89 3.42
C ALA A 82 2.94 -7.00 3.07
N VAL A 83 2.73 -7.24 1.77
CA VAL A 83 1.92 -8.36 1.30
C VAL A 83 2.76 -9.63 1.41
N ASN A 84 2.56 -10.37 2.49
CA ASN A 84 3.25 -11.64 2.67
C ASN A 84 2.82 -12.63 1.57
N GLY A 85 3.81 -13.18 0.87
CA GLY A 85 3.58 -14.21 -0.13
C GLY A 85 3.06 -13.72 -1.49
N ALA A 86 3.15 -12.42 -1.81
CA ALA A 86 2.87 -11.96 -3.17
C ALA A 86 3.84 -12.61 -4.16
N ALA A 87 3.32 -13.10 -5.31
CA ALA A 87 4.14 -13.66 -6.38
C ALA A 87 4.16 -12.71 -7.59
N ILE A 88 5.35 -12.32 -8.01
CA ILE A 88 5.55 -11.38 -9.12
C ILE A 88 6.41 -12.05 -10.17
N MET A 89 5.96 -12.03 -11.42
CA MET A 89 6.74 -12.50 -12.55
C MET A 89 7.23 -11.31 -13.38
N LEU A 90 8.54 -11.08 -13.38
CA LEU A 90 9.19 -10.13 -14.27
C LEU A 90 9.39 -10.81 -15.63
N THR A 91 8.81 -10.25 -16.67
CA THR A 91 8.90 -10.78 -18.04
C THR A 91 9.58 -9.75 -18.93
N ASN A 92 10.77 -10.10 -19.42
CA ASN A 92 11.64 -9.21 -20.14
C ASN A 92 11.74 -9.61 -21.62
N ASP A 93 11.42 -8.66 -22.47
CA ASP A 93 11.71 -8.76 -23.88
C ASP A 93 13.23 -8.76 -24.09
N VAL A 94 13.72 -9.76 -24.82
CA VAL A 94 15.13 -9.90 -25.21
C VAL A 94 15.27 -9.94 -26.74
N SER A 95 14.25 -9.52 -27.49
CA SER A 95 14.27 -9.43 -28.95
C SER A 95 15.37 -8.50 -29.45
N SER A 96 15.69 -8.58 -30.72
CA SER A 96 16.79 -7.81 -31.32
C SER A 96 16.62 -6.31 -31.16
N SER A 97 15.39 -5.78 -31.12
CA SER A 97 15.10 -4.37 -30.89
C SER A 97 15.56 -3.85 -29.53
N MET A 98 15.65 -4.73 -28.54
CA MET A 98 16.16 -4.40 -27.20
C MET A 98 17.67 -4.16 -27.14
N THR A 99 18.39 -4.38 -28.25
CA THR A 99 19.80 -3.97 -28.38
C THR A 99 19.96 -2.50 -28.76
N ALA A 100 18.87 -1.78 -29.09
CA ALA A 100 18.91 -0.37 -29.42
C ALA A 100 19.50 0.46 -28.26
N THR A 101 20.24 1.51 -28.63
CA THR A 101 20.98 2.36 -27.70
C THR A 101 20.33 3.73 -27.49
N ASP A 102 19.10 3.89 -27.96
CA ASP A 102 18.29 5.08 -27.72
C ASP A 102 17.93 5.27 -26.23
N VAL A 103 18.03 4.19 -25.44
CA VAL A 103 18.06 4.21 -23.98
C VAL A 103 19.44 3.73 -23.53
N SER A 104 20.18 4.57 -22.83
CA SER A 104 21.57 4.27 -22.42
C SER A 104 21.63 3.22 -21.30
N PRO A 105 22.57 2.28 -21.35
CA PRO A 105 23.54 1.96 -22.42
C PRO A 105 22.90 1.17 -23.59
N SER A 106 21.83 0.43 -23.34
CA SER A 106 20.90 -0.20 -24.31
C SER A 106 19.57 -0.45 -23.62
N ARG A 107 18.48 -0.65 -24.38
CA ARG A 107 17.16 -0.96 -23.80
C ARG A 107 17.24 -2.17 -22.86
N LEU A 108 17.89 -3.26 -23.26
CA LEU A 108 18.04 -4.46 -22.44
C LEU A 108 18.87 -4.21 -21.17
N ALA A 109 19.94 -3.41 -21.27
CA ALA A 109 20.75 -3.08 -20.09
C ALA A 109 19.97 -2.19 -19.11
N ALA A 110 19.18 -1.25 -19.61
CA ALA A 110 18.30 -0.42 -18.81
C ALA A 110 17.19 -1.28 -18.13
N ALA A 111 16.64 -2.27 -18.84
CA ALA A 111 15.69 -3.22 -18.30
C ALA A 111 16.28 -4.03 -17.13
N ARG A 112 17.48 -4.62 -17.32
CA ARG A 112 18.19 -5.34 -16.24
C ARG A 112 18.41 -4.46 -14.99
N GLN A 113 18.83 -3.20 -15.20
CA GLN A 113 19.05 -2.28 -14.09
C GLN A 113 17.74 -1.94 -13.37
N ALA A 114 16.64 -1.76 -14.11
CA ALA A 114 15.33 -1.49 -13.57
C ALA A 114 14.80 -2.70 -12.76
N ASP A 115 14.95 -3.92 -13.27
CA ASP A 115 14.60 -5.16 -12.57
C ASP A 115 15.38 -5.32 -11.25
N GLN A 116 16.67 -5.02 -11.24
CA GLN A 116 17.49 -5.06 -10.02
C GLN A 116 17.00 -4.05 -8.98
N ARG A 117 16.61 -2.85 -9.41
CA ARG A 117 16.04 -1.82 -8.51
C ARG A 117 14.67 -2.24 -7.99
N PHE A 118 13.84 -2.86 -8.84
CA PHE A 118 12.57 -3.45 -8.41
C PHE A 118 12.79 -4.48 -7.30
N LEU A 119 13.70 -5.42 -7.53
CA LEU A 119 14.03 -6.48 -6.59
C LEU A 119 14.54 -5.94 -5.25
N ALA A 120 15.29 -4.83 -5.26
CA ALA A 120 15.74 -4.16 -4.04
C ALA A 120 14.61 -3.44 -3.29
N GLY A 121 13.53 -3.07 -3.98
CA GLY A 121 12.39 -2.34 -3.42
C GLY A 121 11.24 -3.21 -2.93
N VAL A 122 11.20 -4.50 -3.28
CA VAL A 122 10.14 -5.42 -2.81
C VAL A 122 10.51 -6.03 -1.45
N PRO A 123 9.51 -6.30 -0.57
CA PRO A 123 9.76 -7.00 0.69
C PRO A 123 10.38 -8.38 0.45
N GLY A 124 11.28 -8.82 1.36
CA GLY A 124 11.91 -10.14 1.29
C GLY A 124 10.93 -11.32 1.33
N SER A 125 9.68 -11.09 1.77
CA SER A 125 8.59 -12.09 1.74
C SER A 125 7.90 -12.22 0.39
N ALA A 126 8.15 -11.33 -0.57
CA ALA A 126 7.60 -11.41 -1.92
C ALA A 126 8.37 -12.44 -2.74
N GLN A 127 7.65 -13.28 -3.46
CA GLN A 127 8.23 -14.23 -4.40
C GLN A 127 8.40 -13.56 -5.76
N VAL A 128 9.63 -13.45 -6.25
CA VAL A 128 9.93 -12.82 -7.54
C VAL A 128 10.53 -13.83 -8.48
N GLY A 129 9.89 -14.03 -9.62
CA GLY A 129 10.39 -14.84 -10.73
C GLY A 129 10.86 -13.97 -11.89
N VAL A 130 11.67 -14.55 -12.76
CA VAL A 130 12.19 -13.91 -13.98
C VAL A 130 11.95 -14.79 -15.19
N MET A 131 11.42 -14.21 -16.23
CA MET A 131 11.22 -14.82 -17.54
C MET A 131 11.80 -13.90 -18.60
N LYS A 132 12.43 -14.49 -19.61
CA LYS A 132 12.79 -13.81 -20.84
C LYS A 132 11.89 -14.27 -21.98
N PHE A 133 11.71 -13.43 -22.98
CA PHE A 133 11.02 -13.81 -24.20
C PHE A 133 11.56 -13.04 -25.41
N ALA A 134 11.50 -13.70 -26.53
CA ALA A 134 11.61 -13.18 -27.88
C ALA A 134 10.55 -13.92 -28.71
N ARG A 135 10.93 -14.75 -29.64
CA ARG A 135 10.00 -15.65 -30.39
C ARG A 135 9.34 -16.70 -29.50
N ARG A 136 9.95 -17.08 -28.38
CA ARG A 136 9.41 -18.01 -27.37
C ARG A 136 9.75 -17.53 -25.96
N PRO A 137 8.84 -17.73 -25.00
CA PRO A 137 9.12 -17.49 -23.60
C PRO A 137 9.99 -18.56 -22.98
N ALA A 138 10.83 -18.17 -22.02
CA ALA A 138 11.62 -19.08 -21.19
C ALA A 138 11.68 -18.58 -19.75
N VAL A 139 11.30 -19.41 -18.80
CA VAL A 139 11.42 -19.13 -17.37
C VAL A 139 12.87 -19.32 -16.97
N LEU A 140 13.54 -18.26 -16.50
CA LEU A 140 14.91 -18.31 -15.98
C LEU A 140 14.90 -18.65 -14.50
N GLN A 141 13.94 -18.10 -13.75
CA GLN A 141 13.74 -18.32 -12.33
C GLN A 141 12.25 -18.34 -12.03
N SER A 142 11.74 -19.43 -11.47
CA SER A 142 10.39 -19.46 -10.90
C SER A 142 10.29 -18.55 -9.70
N PRO A 143 9.10 -17.98 -9.39
CA PRO A 143 8.94 -17.10 -8.25
C PRO A 143 9.46 -17.71 -6.95
N THR A 144 10.39 -17.01 -6.30
CA THR A 144 11.05 -17.43 -5.05
C THR A 144 11.26 -16.24 -4.13
N THR A 145 11.34 -16.49 -2.84
CA THR A 145 11.79 -15.53 -1.83
C THR A 145 13.31 -15.40 -1.76
N ASP A 146 14.03 -16.29 -2.44
CA ASP A 146 15.48 -16.15 -2.63
C ASP A 146 15.78 -15.11 -3.70
N HIS A 147 15.89 -13.86 -3.27
CA HIS A 147 16.19 -12.73 -4.16
C HIS A 147 17.63 -12.77 -4.72
N SER A 148 18.51 -13.61 -4.16
CA SER A 148 19.86 -13.79 -4.73
C SER A 148 19.79 -14.62 -6.01
N ALA A 149 19.03 -15.69 -6.02
CA ALA A 149 18.75 -16.50 -7.22
C ALA A 149 18.07 -15.67 -8.31
N THR A 150 17.08 -14.86 -7.93
CA THR A 150 16.39 -13.95 -8.87
C THR A 150 17.36 -12.92 -9.46
N ARG A 151 18.26 -12.34 -8.67
CA ARG A 151 19.30 -11.41 -9.16
C ARG A 151 20.26 -12.09 -10.14
N GLY A 152 20.64 -13.33 -9.88
CA GLY A 152 21.45 -14.14 -10.81
C GLY A 152 20.73 -14.36 -12.15
N ALA A 153 19.42 -14.64 -12.13
CA ALA A 153 18.62 -14.80 -13.33
C ALA A 153 18.49 -13.50 -14.15
N ILE A 154 18.31 -12.34 -13.48
CA ILE A 154 18.31 -11.04 -14.16
C ILE A 154 19.64 -10.78 -14.88
N ALA A 155 20.76 -11.15 -14.26
CA ALA A 155 22.09 -10.99 -14.88
C ALA A 155 22.27 -11.82 -16.15
N GLN A 156 21.56 -12.95 -16.27
CA GLN A 156 21.59 -13.85 -17.44
C GLN A 156 20.73 -13.38 -18.62
N LEU A 157 19.99 -12.27 -18.49
CA LEU A 157 19.23 -11.71 -19.61
C LEU A 157 20.19 -11.27 -20.71
N GLN A 158 20.13 -11.92 -21.87
CA GLN A 158 20.94 -11.62 -23.05
C GLN A 158 20.04 -11.53 -24.30
N PRO A 159 20.45 -10.77 -25.32
CA PRO A 159 19.68 -10.67 -26.55
C PRO A 159 19.39 -12.05 -27.13
N GLY A 160 18.13 -12.31 -27.48
CA GLY A 160 17.61 -13.64 -27.82
C GLY A 160 17.15 -13.81 -29.27
N GLY A 161 17.44 -12.86 -30.16
CA GLY A 161 17.05 -12.93 -31.56
C GLY A 161 15.74 -12.21 -31.92
N GLY A 162 15.28 -12.39 -33.16
CA GLY A 162 14.12 -11.65 -33.68
C GLY A 162 12.78 -12.27 -33.29
N GLY A 163 11.74 -11.42 -33.25
CA GLY A 163 10.35 -11.77 -32.94
C GLY A 163 9.99 -11.57 -31.48
N THR A 164 8.71 -11.26 -31.23
CA THR A 164 8.17 -10.87 -29.91
C THR A 164 6.85 -11.59 -29.69
N ALA A 165 6.83 -12.62 -28.82
CA ALA A 165 5.68 -13.48 -28.54
C ALA A 165 5.05 -13.12 -27.18
N ILE A 166 4.36 -11.96 -27.11
CA ILE A 166 3.79 -11.45 -25.85
C ILE A 166 2.68 -12.37 -25.34
N GLY A 167 1.78 -12.83 -26.22
CA GLY A 167 0.66 -13.69 -25.81
C GLY A 167 1.12 -15.00 -25.17
N ASP A 168 2.09 -15.69 -25.80
CA ASP A 168 2.65 -16.92 -25.23
C ASP A 168 3.38 -16.67 -23.90
N THR A 169 4.02 -15.50 -23.78
CA THR A 169 4.70 -15.08 -22.55
C THR A 169 3.72 -14.89 -21.41
N ILE A 170 2.61 -14.21 -21.65
CA ILE A 170 1.55 -14.02 -20.65
C ILE A 170 0.98 -15.38 -20.25
N ASN A 171 0.65 -16.25 -21.21
CA ASN A 171 0.11 -17.58 -20.94
C ASN A 171 1.06 -18.44 -20.10
N THR A 172 2.36 -18.40 -20.41
CA THR A 172 3.38 -19.13 -19.64
C THR A 172 3.51 -18.56 -18.22
N ALA A 173 3.50 -17.23 -18.07
CA ALA A 173 3.55 -16.59 -16.76
C ALA A 173 2.31 -16.95 -15.90
N LEU A 174 1.11 -16.96 -16.51
CA LEU A 174 -0.12 -17.38 -15.85
C LEU A 174 -0.04 -18.83 -15.37
N GLN A 175 0.46 -19.74 -16.19
CA GLN A 175 0.66 -21.14 -15.80
C GLN A 175 1.59 -21.29 -14.60
N VAL A 176 2.67 -20.52 -14.53
CA VAL A 176 3.60 -20.54 -13.40
C VAL A 176 2.94 -19.98 -12.15
N LEU A 177 2.31 -18.81 -12.25
CA LEU A 177 1.73 -18.11 -11.10
C LEU A 177 0.51 -18.86 -10.52
N THR A 178 -0.33 -19.46 -11.36
CA THR A 178 -1.50 -20.21 -10.88
C THR A 178 -1.10 -21.50 -10.17
N LYS A 179 0.02 -22.15 -10.56
CA LYS A 179 0.55 -23.33 -9.86
C LYS A 179 1.04 -23.01 -8.43
N LEU A 180 1.40 -21.77 -8.13
CA LEU A 180 1.83 -21.35 -6.79
C LEU A 180 0.66 -21.22 -5.80
N SER A 181 -0.57 -21.15 -6.30
CA SER A 181 -1.75 -21.05 -5.43
C SER A 181 -2.11 -22.44 -4.90
N PRO A 182 -2.26 -22.62 -3.57
CA PRO A 182 -2.66 -23.89 -2.98
C PRO A 182 -4.03 -24.34 -3.53
N LYS A 183 -4.17 -25.61 -3.89
CA LYS A 183 -5.46 -26.19 -4.28
C LYS A 183 -6.42 -26.09 -3.11
N GLY A 184 -7.53 -25.36 -3.28
CA GLY A 184 -8.54 -25.17 -2.24
C GLY A 184 -8.23 -24.11 -1.18
N GLY A 185 -7.10 -23.38 -1.31
CA GLY A 185 -6.70 -22.30 -0.40
C GLY A 185 -6.97 -20.90 -0.95
N LYS A 186 -6.63 -19.88 -0.14
CA LYS A 186 -6.68 -18.48 -0.56
C LYS A 186 -5.63 -18.26 -1.67
N ARG A 187 -6.07 -17.73 -2.82
CA ARG A 187 -5.15 -17.43 -3.93
C ARG A 187 -4.01 -16.53 -3.48
N THR A 188 -2.79 -16.88 -3.87
CA THR A 188 -1.61 -16.03 -3.70
C THR A 188 -1.79 -14.77 -4.54
N PRO A 189 -1.72 -13.56 -3.95
CA PRO A 189 -1.75 -12.33 -4.72
C PRO A 189 -0.61 -12.34 -5.74
N SER A 190 -0.94 -12.25 -7.03
CA SER A 190 0.04 -12.41 -8.09
C SER A 190 -0.05 -11.27 -9.09
N ALA A 191 1.06 -10.93 -9.73
CA ALA A 191 1.11 -9.94 -10.81
C ALA A 191 2.18 -10.29 -11.83
N ILE A 192 1.98 -9.80 -13.06
CA ILE A 192 2.96 -9.87 -14.14
C ILE A 192 3.46 -8.45 -14.41
N VAL A 193 4.77 -8.28 -14.52
CA VAL A 193 5.41 -7.05 -14.99
C VAL A 193 6.04 -7.36 -16.35
N LEU A 194 5.44 -6.82 -17.40
CA LEU A 194 5.84 -7.05 -18.79
C LEU A 194 6.62 -5.86 -19.32
N LEU A 195 7.88 -6.05 -19.62
CA LEU A 195 8.72 -5.06 -20.25
C LEU A 195 8.98 -5.44 -21.70
N SER A 196 8.61 -4.57 -22.63
CA SER A 196 8.86 -4.70 -24.07
C SER A 196 8.99 -3.32 -24.71
N ASP A 197 9.53 -3.28 -25.92
CA ASP A 197 9.60 -2.07 -26.74
C ASP A 197 8.61 -2.08 -27.91
N GLY A 198 7.90 -3.19 -28.17
CA GLY A 198 7.09 -3.34 -29.34
C GLY A 198 5.81 -4.14 -29.18
N ALA A 199 5.11 -4.26 -30.29
CA ALA A 199 3.93 -5.09 -30.43
C ALA A 199 4.31 -6.56 -30.63
N SER A 200 3.38 -7.45 -30.26
CA SER A 200 3.48 -8.88 -30.51
C SER A 200 3.43 -9.17 -32.02
N ASN A 201 4.37 -9.93 -32.50
CA ASN A 201 4.42 -10.36 -33.91
C ASN A 201 4.56 -11.87 -34.07
N PHE A 202 4.57 -12.62 -32.98
CA PHE A 202 4.61 -14.07 -32.91
C PHE A 202 3.69 -14.61 -31.82
N GLY A 203 3.29 -15.87 -31.97
CA GLY A 203 2.56 -16.62 -30.95
C GLY A 203 1.07 -16.31 -30.89
N SER A 204 0.48 -16.54 -29.74
CA SER A 204 -0.94 -16.37 -29.47
C SER A 204 -1.34 -14.88 -29.31
N ASP A 205 -2.65 -14.61 -29.47
CA ASP A 205 -3.21 -13.25 -29.28
C ASP A 205 -2.94 -12.72 -27.87
N PRO A 206 -2.18 -11.62 -27.71
CA PRO A 206 -1.87 -11.06 -26.40
C PRO A 206 -3.09 -10.47 -25.69
N LEU A 207 -4.12 -10.00 -26.43
CA LEU A 207 -5.35 -9.48 -25.82
C LEU A 207 -6.22 -10.62 -25.27
N ALA A 208 -6.22 -11.79 -25.92
CA ALA A 208 -6.85 -12.98 -25.39
C ALA A 208 -6.17 -13.43 -24.09
N ALA A 209 -4.83 -13.47 -24.08
CA ALA A 209 -4.05 -13.78 -22.88
C ALA A 209 -4.29 -12.77 -21.74
N ALA A 210 -4.45 -11.46 -22.06
CA ALA A 210 -4.79 -10.45 -21.07
C ALA A 210 -6.21 -10.65 -20.48
N ARG A 211 -7.18 -11.08 -21.28
CA ARG A 211 -8.52 -11.46 -20.78
C ARG A 211 -8.46 -12.65 -19.83
N GLN A 212 -7.62 -13.64 -20.14
CA GLN A 212 -7.39 -14.78 -19.25
C GLN A 212 -6.74 -14.33 -17.93
N ALA A 213 -5.75 -13.45 -17.99
CA ALA A 213 -5.11 -12.87 -16.80
C ALA A 213 -6.14 -12.16 -15.88
N LYS A 214 -7.10 -11.43 -16.48
CA LYS A 214 -8.20 -10.81 -15.74
C LYS A 214 -9.10 -11.85 -15.06
N ALA A 215 -9.46 -12.92 -15.77
CA ALA A 215 -10.26 -14.02 -15.21
C ALA A 215 -9.55 -14.69 -14.02
N ASP A 216 -8.23 -14.79 -14.10
CA ASP A 216 -7.38 -15.33 -13.04
C ASP A 216 -7.06 -14.30 -11.93
N HIS A 217 -7.55 -13.07 -12.03
CA HIS A 217 -7.28 -11.96 -11.11
C HIS A 217 -5.77 -11.63 -10.97
N ILE A 218 -5.01 -11.80 -12.05
CA ILE A 218 -3.59 -11.51 -12.14
C ILE A 218 -3.39 -10.27 -13.02
N PRO A 219 -3.23 -9.07 -12.46
CA PRO A 219 -3.02 -7.86 -13.24
C PRO A 219 -1.67 -7.90 -13.96
N ILE A 220 -1.64 -7.35 -15.19
CA ILE A 220 -0.43 -7.20 -15.99
C ILE A 220 -0.06 -5.72 -16.00
N TYR A 221 1.12 -5.40 -15.48
CA TYR A 221 1.72 -4.07 -15.56
C TYR A 221 2.68 -4.06 -16.74
N THR A 222 2.48 -3.16 -17.69
CA THR A 222 3.31 -3.09 -18.89
C THR A 222 4.23 -1.87 -18.85
N ILE A 223 5.46 -2.03 -19.32
CA ILE A 223 6.45 -0.97 -19.41
C ILE A 223 6.98 -0.95 -20.84
N ALA A 224 6.61 0.10 -21.59
CA ALA A 224 7.14 0.36 -22.92
C ALA A 224 8.49 1.08 -22.79
N LEU A 225 9.58 0.42 -23.15
CA LEU A 225 10.93 0.96 -23.00
C LEU A 225 11.55 1.33 -24.35
N GLY A 226 11.91 2.58 -24.52
CA GLY A 226 12.55 3.11 -25.73
C GLY A 226 11.94 4.42 -26.21
N THR A 227 12.38 4.87 -27.38
CA THR A 227 11.93 6.10 -28.02
C THR A 227 11.36 5.85 -29.42
N ALA A 228 10.71 6.85 -30.00
CA ALA A 228 10.21 6.77 -31.38
C ALA A 228 11.35 6.70 -32.43
N ASN A 229 12.57 7.09 -32.07
CA ASN A 229 13.71 7.17 -32.98
C ASN A 229 14.73 6.05 -32.77
N GLY A 230 14.36 4.98 -32.06
CA GLY A 230 15.25 3.83 -31.84
C GLY A 230 15.66 3.17 -33.15
N THR A 231 16.95 2.81 -33.27
CA THR A 231 17.50 2.10 -34.42
C THR A 231 18.41 0.98 -33.96
N ILE A 232 18.51 -0.08 -34.76
CA ILE A 232 19.47 -1.17 -34.57
C ILE A 232 20.25 -1.42 -35.86
N PRO A 233 21.55 -1.77 -35.78
CA PRO A 233 22.31 -2.20 -36.96
C PRO A 233 21.93 -3.62 -37.33
N ILE A 234 21.47 -3.82 -38.55
CA ILE A 234 21.21 -5.15 -39.14
C ILE A 234 22.11 -5.38 -40.31
N LYS A 235 22.67 -6.61 -40.42
CA LYS A 235 23.47 -7.02 -41.56
C LYS A 235 22.54 -7.47 -42.69
N ARG A 236 22.64 -6.82 -43.86
CA ARG A 236 22.03 -7.27 -45.12
C ARG A 236 23.15 -7.60 -46.10
N GLY A 237 23.51 -8.87 -46.17
CA GLY A 237 24.69 -9.29 -46.90
C GLY A 237 25.98 -8.70 -46.31
N VAL A 238 26.75 -7.96 -47.12
CA VAL A 238 28.00 -7.30 -46.69
C VAL A 238 27.77 -5.93 -46.04
N GLN A 239 26.58 -5.34 -46.20
CA GLN A 239 26.27 -4.00 -45.71
C GLN A 239 25.59 -4.07 -44.34
N THR A 240 25.95 -3.09 -43.47
CA THR A 240 25.22 -2.84 -42.21
C THR A 240 24.28 -1.65 -42.44
N VAL A 241 22.97 -1.87 -42.22
CA VAL A 241 21.93 -0.85 -42.38
C VAL A 241 21.26 -0.64 -41.00
N ASN A 242 21.02 0.60 -40.64
CA ASN A 242 20.27 0.93 -39.45
C ASN A 242 18.76 0.75 -39.71
N ALA A 243 18.17 -0.23 -39.06
CA ALA A 243 16.72 -0.47 -39.09
C ALA A 243 16.03 0.31 -37.97
N ALA A 244 14.96 1.02 -38.30
CA ALA A 244 14.13 1.70 -37.32
C ALA A 244 13.36 0.68 -36.47
N VAL A 245 13.37 0.87 -35.15
CA VAL A 245 12.66 0.06 -34.16
C VAL A 245 11.92 0.99 -33.18
N PRO A 246 10.91 1.73 -33.68
CA PRO A 246 10.15 2.64 -32.84
C PRO A 246 9.39 1.86 -31.75
N VAL A 247 9.24 2.46 -30.59
CA VAL A 247 8.42 1.89 -29.50
C VAL A 247 6.95 1.93 -29.87
N SER A 248 6.24 0.82 -29.65
CA SER A 248 4.79 0.73 -29.75
C SER A 248 4.16 0.49 -28.37
N SER A 249 3.57 1.53 -27.81
CA SER A 249 2.93 1.45 -26.47
C SER A 249 1.44 1.12 -26.55
N GLN A 250 0.82 1.13 -27.72
CA GLN A 250 -0.62 0.98 -27.87
C GLN A 250 -1.11 -0.41 -27.42
N GLU A 251 -0.51 -1.48 -27.93
CA GLU A 251 -0.89 -2.87 -27.58
C GLU A 251 -0.58 -3.15 -26.10
N LEU A 252 0.57 -2.69 -25.60
CA LEU A 252 0.94 -2.80 -24.19
C LEU A 252 -0.07 -2.09 -23.28
N GLY A 253 -0.58 -0.92 -23.72
CA GLY A 253 -1.65 -0.19 -23.03
C GLY A 253 -2.97 -0.98 -22.97
N GLN A 254 -3.36 -1.63 -24.07
CA GLN A 254 -4.56 -2.47 -24.12
C GLN A 254 -4.43 -3.69 -23.22
N ILE A 255 -3.28 -4.40 -23.25
CA ILE A 255 -2.99 -5.55 -22.38
C ILE A 255 -3.16 -5.17 -20.90
N ALA A 256 -2.52 -4.06 -20.48
CA ALA A 256 -2.61 -3.59 -19.10
C ALA A 256 -4.05 -3.24 -18.71
N SER A 257 -4.76 -2.49 -19.55
CA SER A 257 -6.14 -2.08 -19.28
C SER A 257 -7.10 -3.27 -19.15
N ILE A 258 -7.01 -4.24 -20.09
CA ILE A 258 -7.85 -5.44 -20.09
C ILE A 258 -7.62 -6.29 -18.84
N SER A 259 -6.37 -6.49 -18.44
CA SER A 259 -6.02 -7.31 -17.28
C SER A 259 -6.29 -6.65 -15.93
N GLY A 260 -6.60 -5.35 -15.91
CA GLY A 260 -6.79 -4.57 -14.67
C GLY A 260 -5.49 -4.05 -14.06
N GLY A 261 -4.39 -4.07 -14.82
CA GLY A 261 -3.12 -3.45 -14.46
C GLY A 261 -3.00 -2.00 -14.96
N ARG A 262 -1.77 -1.55 -15.16
CA ARG A 262 -1.45 -0.20 -15.64
C ARG A 262 -0.29 -0.24 -16.62
N ALA A 263 -0.35 0.62 -17.65
CA ALA A 263 0.72 0.80 -18.62
C ALA A 263 1.59 2.00 -18.22
N PHE A 264 2.89 1.86 -18.43
CA PHE A 264 3.91 2.87 -18.23
C PHE A 264 4.77 2.98 -19.46
N SER A 265 5.37 4.16 -19.68
CA SER A 265 6.32 4.41 -20.74
C SER A 265 7.59 4.98 -20.14
N ALA A 266 8.73 4.50 -20.60
CA ALA A 266 10.04 4.92 -20.12
C ALA A 266 10.95 5.20 -21.34
N ALA A 267 11.23 6.48 -21.58
CA ALA A 267 12.13 6.92 -22.63
C ALA A 267 13.62 6.88 -22.23
N ASP A 268 13.89 6.64 -20.94
CA ASP A 268 15.25 6.54 -20.39
C ASP A 268 15.31 5.58 -19.19
N SER A 269 16.54 5.20 -18.81
CA SER A 269 16.78 4.25 -17.70
C SER A 269 16.32 4.79 -16.34
N ALA A 270 16.35 6.12 -16.13
CA ALA A 270 15.91 6.73 -14.89
C ALA A 270 14.39 6.64 -14.73
N LYS A 271 13.63 6.93 -15.80
CA LYS A 271 12.18 6.76 -15.82
C LYS A 271 11.77 5.30 -15.66
N ALA A 272 12.43 4.36 -16.35
CA ALA A 272 12.22 2.94 -16.15
C ALA A 272 12.38 2.57 -14.68
N SER A 273 13.49 2.98 -14.06
CA SER A 273 13.77 2.70 -12.65
C SER A 273 12.75 3.32 -11.69
N ALA A 274 12.27 4.53 -11.96
CA ALA A 274 11.23 5.17 -11.15
C ALA A 274 9.89 4.40 -11.22
N VAL A 275 9.51 3.93 -12.42
CA VAL A 275 8.32 3.09 -12.61
C VAL A 275 8.44 1.80 -11.80
N TYR A 276 9.57 1.10 -11.87
CA TYR A 276 9.79 -0.13 -11.12
C TYR A 276 9.79 0.09 -9.60
N THR A 277 10.39 1.18 -9.10
CA THR A 277 10.33 1.52 -7.68
C THR A 277 8.89 1.76 -7.22
N HIS A 278 8.09 2.44 -8.04
CA HIS A 278 6.68 2.67 -7.76
C HIS A 278 5.88 1.36 -7.74
N LEU A 279 6.12 0.47 -8.71
CA LEU A 279 5.48 -0.86 -8.77
C LEU A 279 5.89 -1.75 -7.59
N ALA A 280 7.16 -1.77 -7.20
CA ALA A 280 7.64 -2.51 -6.04
C ALA A 280 6.90 -2.09 -4.76
N THR A 281 6.70 -0.78 -4.58
CA THR A 281 5.95 -0.24 -3.44
C THR A 281 4.47 -0.62 -3.50
N GLN A 282 3.84 -0.60 -4.69
CA GLN A 282 2.44 -0.94 -4.85
C GLN A 282 2.17 -2.45 -4.70
N LEU A 283 3.00 -3.29 -5.31
CA LEU A 283 2.83 -4.75 -5.31
C LEU A 283 3.32 -5.37 -4.01
N GLY A 284 4.36 -4.79 -3.38
CA GLY A 284 4.92 -5.25 -2.12
C GLY A 284 4.13 -4.84 -0.88
N HIS A 285 3.26 -3.84 -0.97
CA HIS A 285 2.55 -3.28 0.19
C HIS A 285 1.05 -3.14 -0.06
N LYS A 286 0.24 -3.64 0.86
CA LYS A 286 -1.20 -3.43 0.89
C LYS A 286 -1.55 -2.38 1.94
N LYS A 287 -2.35 -1.40 1.56
CA LYS A 287 -2.92 -0.45 2.53
C LYS A 287 -4.00 -1.17 3.35
N VAL A 288 -3.73 -1.38 4.63
CA VAL A 288 -4.68 -1.97 5.58
C VAL A 288 -5.09 -0.91 6.58
N LYS A 289 -6.37 -0.84 6.86
CA LYS A 289 -6.89 0.02 7.94
C LYS A 289 -6.66 -0.71 9.26
N ARG A 290 -5.83 -0.14 10.13
CA ARG A 290 -5.58 -0.65 11.48
C ARG A 290 -6.37 0.15 12.49
N GLU A 291 -7.12 -0.52 13.34
CA GLU A 291 -7.90 0.11 14.41
C GLU A 291 -6.98 0.51 15.56
N LEU A 292 -7.15 1.72 16.05
CA LEU A 292 -6.44 2.27 17.20
C LEU A 292 -7.30 2.23 18.47
N THR A 293 -8.44 1.54 18.42
CA THR A 293 -9.45 1.47 19.49
C THR A 293 -8.85 1.08 20.84
N ALA A 294 -7.96 0.07 20.87
CA ALA A 294 -7.34 -0.41 22.11
C ALA A 294 -6.51 0.66 22.83
N GLY A 295 -5.76 1.49 22.09
CA GLY A 295 -4.97 2.58 22.66
C GLY A 295 -5.85 3.67 23.29
N PHE A 296 -6.89 4.08 22.57
CA PHE A 296 -7.85 5.08 23.10
C PHE A 296 -8.67 4.54 24.28
N ALA A 297 -9.12 3.29 24.20
CA ALA A 297 -9.87 2.65 25.30
C ALA A 297 -9.02 2.50 26.57
N GLY A 298 -7.76 2.03 26.42
CA GLY A 298 -6.82 1.93 27.54
C GLY A 298 -6.52 3.30 28.16
N GLY A 299 -6.24 4.31 27.33
CA GLY A 299 -6.02 5.69 27.81
C GLY A 299 -7.24 6.27 28.53
N GLY A 300 -8.45 6.06 28.01
CA GLY A 300 -9.69 6.47 28.64
C GLY A 300 -9.93 5.80 29.99
N LEU A 301 -9.64 4.50 30.10
CA LEU A 301 -9.77 3.76 31.37
C LEU A 301 -8.78 4.27 32.43
N VAL A 302 -7.53 4.51 32.06
CA VAL A 302 -6.53 5.10 32.97
C VAL A 302 -6.95 6.46 33.47
N LEU A 303 -7.49 7.33 32.60
CA LEU A 303 -8.01 8.63 33.01
C LEU A 303 -9.21 8.50 33.94
N LEU A 304 -10.11 7.54 33.72
CA LEU A 304 -11.24 7.26 34.61
C LEU A 304 -10.77 6.85 36.01
N LEU A 305 -9.79 5.95 36.10
CA LEU A 305 -9.19 5.51 37.37
C LEU A 305 -8.52 6.69 38.08
N LEU A 306 -7.74 7.50 37.36
CA LEU A 306 -7.10 8.70 37.92
C LEU A 306 -8.14 9.70 38.46
N GLY A 307 -9.19 9.98 37.73
CA GLY A 307 -10.29 10.84 38.19
C GLY A 307 -10.96 10.31 39.44
N SER A 308 -11.21 9.00 39.52
CA SER A 308 -11.79 8.33 40.68
C SER A 308 -10.88 8.40 41.90
N VAL A 309 -9.60 8.12 41.75
CA VAL A 309 -8.59 8.19 42.81
C VAL A 309 -8.46 9.64 43.34
N LEU A 310 -8.38 10.62 42.44
CA LEU A 310 -8.33 12.05 42.83
C LEU A 310 -9.60 12.47 43.61
N SER A 311 -10.77 11.96 43.20
CA SER A 311 -12.00 12.20 43.91
C SER A 311 -12.01 11.64 45.35
N LEU A 312 -11.55 10.38 45.48
CA LEU A 312 -11.42 9.71 46.77
C LEU A 312 -10.41 10.40 47.70
N LEU A 313 -9.23 10.75 47.19
CA LEU A 313 -8.15 11.38 47.97
C LEU A 313 -8.54 12.80 48.43
N TRP A 314 -9.28 13.58 47.65
CA TRP A 314 -9.58 14.95 47.95
C TRP A 314 -10.94 15.15 48.64
N PHE A 315 -11.88 14.25 48.43
CA PHE A 315 -13.27 14.43 48.90
C PHE A 315 -13.82 13.20 49.65
N GLY A 316 -13.07 12.10 49.77
CA GLY A 316 -13.51 10.89 50.46
C GLY A 316 -14.74 10.23 49.86
N ARG A 317 -15.08 10.56 48.59
CA ARG A 317 -16.24 10.00 47.88
C ARG A 317 -15.97 9.87 46.40
N LEU A 318 -16.59 8.89 45.75
CA LEU A 318 -16.63 8.79 44.30
C LEU A 318 -17.59 9.85 43.73
N ILE A 319 -17.25 10.34 42.53
CA ILE A 319 -18.03 11.34 41.78
C ILE A 319 -19.36 10.72 41.37
#